data_3a1885c8b45f142acdd15c14d4c0369b
#
_entry.id   3a1885c8b45f142acdd15c14d4c0369b
#
_cell.length_a   1.000
_cell.length_b   1.000
_cell.length_c   1.000
_cell.angle_alpha   90.00
_cell.angle_beta   90.00
_cell.angle_gamma   90.00
#
_symmetry.space_group_name_H-M   'P 1'
#
loop_
_entity.id
_entity.type
_entity.pdbx_description
1 polymer ?
#
loop_
_entity_poly.entity_id
_entity_poly.type
_entity_poly.pdbx_seq_one_letter_code
_entity_poly.pdbx_strand_id
1 'polypeptide(L)'
;CPNSLKKDFIEFVNIVLEKELSAYRFVDEQLTDITDEQEIESIETAINSSNKFSGTNIHLKAALSFLTDRNKPDYRNSVKESISAVEALCVTLSGDPKATLGASLNSIEKSHSLHPAFKKALTSLYGYTSDSDGIRHALLDESTISYSDAKYMLVSCSAFINYVIGKISEN
;
A
#
# COMPACT_ATOMS: atom_id res chain seq x y z
N CYS A 1 24.26 -14.48 5.12
CA CYS A 1 23.88 -13.60 4.01
C CYS A 1 23.66 -12.17 4.57
N PRO A 2 24.15 -11.07 3.95
CA PRO A 2 24.00 -9.70 4.50
C PRO A 2 22.56 -9.31 4.81
N ASN A 3 21.60 -9.76 3.98
CA ASN A 3 20.17 -9.48 4.17
C ASN A 3 19.55 -10.16 5.41
N SER A 4 20.07 -11.28 5.84
CA SER A 4 19.62 -11.97 7.05
C SER A 4 19.99 -11.16 8.30
N LEU A 5 21.24 -10.74 8.41
CA LEU A 5 21.71 -9.92 9.54
C LEU A 5 20.95 -8.61 9.68
N LYS A 6 20.60 -7.97 8.56
CA LYS A 6 19.84 -6.73 8.58
C LYS A 6 18.43 -6.96 9.09
N LYS A 7 17.77 -8.02 8.64
CA LYS A 7 16.42 -8.39 9.09
C LYS A 7 16.42 -8.73 10.58
N ASP A 8 17.35 -9.55 11.02
CA ASP A 8 17.49 -9.96 12.43
C ASP A 8 17.74 -8.73 13.34
N PHE A 9 18.53 -7.75 12.85
CA PHE A 9 18.77 -6.50 13.55
C PHE A 9 17.50 -5.65 13.68
N ILE A 10 16.73 -5.48 12.61
CA ILE A 10 15.47 -4.72 12.61
C ILE A 10 14.47 -5.35 13.56
N GLU A 11 14.32 -6.67 13.51
CA GLU A 11 13.43 -7.42 14.41
C GLU A 11 13.82 -7.21 15.87
N PHE A 12 15.12 -7.35 16.19
CA PHE A 12 15.63 -7.07 17.53
C PHE A 12 15.36 -5.64 17.99
N VAL A 13 15.61 -4.66 17.12
CA VAL A 13 15.35 -3.24 17.45
C VAL A 13 13.87 -2.99 17.67
N ASN A 14 12.97 -3.58 16.87
CA ASN A 14 11.53 -3.45 17.07
C ASN A 14 11.08 -4.03 18.42
N ILE A 15 11.62 -5.17 18.84
CA ILE A 15 11.35 -5.74 20.16
C ILE A 15 11.77 -4.77 21.27
N VAL A 16 12.92 -4.12 21.12
CA VAL A 16 13.40 -3.13 22.12
C VAL A 16 12.49 -1.91 22.12
N LEU A 17 12.17 -1.36 20.94
CA LEU A 17 11.28 -0.20 20.82
C LEU A 17 9.90 -0.45 21.43
N GLU A 18 9.37 -1.67 21.26
CA GLU A 18 8.10 -2.07 21.86
C GLU A 18 8.19 -2.11 23.40
N LYS A 19 9.20 -2.77 23.95
CA LYS A 19 9.42 -2.85 25.41
C LYS A 19 9.58 -1.49 26.04
N GLU A 20 10.24 -0.57 25.37
CA GLU A 20 10.45 0.82 25.82
C GLU A 20 9.25 1.73 25.54
N LEU A 21 8.12 1.18 25.07
CA LEU A 21 6.89 1.91 24.70
C LEU A 21 7.18 3.07 23.74
N SER A 22 8.12 2.87 22.83
CA SER A 22 8.47 3.87 21.80
C SER A 22 7.31 4.09 20.85
N ALA A 23 7.11 5.34 20.44
CA ALA A 23 6.16 5.70 19.39
C ALA A 23 6.66 5.39 17.98
N TYR A 24 7.69 4.57 17.84
CA TYR A 24 8.31 4.26 16.55
C TYR A 24 8.55 2.76 16.37
N ARG A 25 8.41 2.32 15.11
CA ARG A 25 8.79 0.96 14.65
C ARG A 25 9.47 1.04 13.30
N PHE A 26 10.30 0.05 12.99
CA PHE A 26 10.76 -0.17 11.63
C PHE A 26 9.73 -1.01 10.86
N VAL A 27 9.36 -0.52 9.67
CA VAL A 27 8.52 -1.22 8.69
C VAL A 27 9.28 -1.20 7.36
N ASP A 28 9.57 -2.35 6.78
CA ASP A 28 10.39 -2.50 5.56
C ASP A 28 11.62 -1.57 5.55
N GLU A 29 12.39 -1.57 6.63
CA GLU A 29 13.60 -0.75 6.80
C GLU A 29 13.35 0.78 6.99
N GLN A 30 12.11 1.23 7.01
CA GLN A 30 11.72 2.62 7.27
C GLN A 30 11.31 2.77 8.73
N LEU A 31 11.89 3.78 9.40
CA LEU A 31 11.45 4.11 10.76
C LEU A 31 10.18 4.95 10.69
N THR A 32 9.10 4.44 11.24
CA THR A 32 7.75 5.02 11.18
C THR A 32 7.14 5.17 12.57
N ASP A 33 6.14 6.01 12.68
CA ASP A 33 5.24 6.12 13.83
C ASP A 33 4.01 5.20 13.74
N ILE A 34 3.96 4.28 12.77
CA ILE A 34 3.00 3.17 12.77
C ILE A 34 3.46 2.17 13.84
N THR A 35 2.66 1.99 14.87
CA THR A 35 2.98 1.12 16.02
C THR A 35 1.97 -0.01 16.22
N ASP A 36 0.86 0.01 15.50
CA ASP A 36 -0.10 -1.08 15.49
C ASP A 36 0.46 -2.28 14.73
N GLU A 37 0.55 -3.43 15.40
CA GLU A 37 1.15 -4.63 14.84
C GLU A 37 0.40 -5.13 13.58
N GLN A 38 -0.92 -5.01 13.55
CA GLN A 38 -1.72 -5.48 12.42
C GLN A 38 -1.54 -4.56 11.21
N GLU A 39 -1.41 -3.24 11.43
CA GLU A 39 -1.08 -2.29 10.36
C GLU A 39 0.32 -2.58 9.79
N ILE A 40 1.31 -2.81 10.65
CA ILE A 40 2.69 -3.15 10.26
C ILE A 40 2.70 -4.45 9.46
N GLU A 41 2.10 -5.51 10.00
CA GLU A 41 2.03 -6.81 9.35
C GLU A 41 1.35 -6.73 7.98
N SER A 42 0.28 -5.95 7.88
CA SER A 42 -0.44 -5.74 6.61
C SER A 42 0.47 -5.13 5.53
N ILE A 43 1.24 -4.10 5.89
CA ILE A 43 2.15 -3.41 4.96
C ILE A 43 3.32 -4.33 4.58
N GLU A 44 3.98 -4.93 5.54
CA GLU A 44 5.15 -5.79 5.31
C GLU A 44 4.78 -7.04 4.49
N THR A 45 3.64 -7.65 4.79
CA THR A 45 3.12 -8.79 4.02
C THR A 45 2.85 -8.39 2.58
N ALA A 46 2.23 -7.22 2.34
CA ALA A 46 1.97 -6.74 0.99
C ALA A 46 3.27 -6.48 0.21
N ILE A 47 4.26 -5.86 0.83
CA ILE A 47 5.58 -5.63 0.23
C ILE A 47 6.27 -6.96 -0.11
N ASN A 48 6.29 -7.90 0.82
CA ASN A 48 6.96 -9.19 0.64
C ASN A 48 6.25 -10.07 -0.39
N SER A 49 4.91 -10.17 -0.35
CA SER A 49 4.12 -10.98 -1.27
C SER A 49 4.12 -10.42 -2.70
N SER A 50 4.31 -9.10 -2.84
CA SER A 50 4.37 -8.42 -4.13
C SER A 50 5.73 -8.49 -4.83
N ASN A 51 6.73 -9.16 -4.28
CA ASN A 51 8.06 -9.27 -4.92
C ASN A 51 8.04 -9.80 -6.36
N LYS A 52 7.07 -10.68 -6.69
CA LYS A 52 6.83 -11.15 -8.06
C LYS A 52 6.07 -10.16 -8.96
N PHE A 53 5.54 -9.08 -8.39
CA PHE A 53 4.81 -8.01 -9.06
C PHE A 53 5.58 -6.70 -8.90
N SER A 54 6.63 -6.50 -9.71
CA SER A 54 7.62 -5.43 -9.51
C SER A 54 6.98 -4.03 -9.42
N GLY A 55 6.00 -3.71 -10.26
CA GLY A 55 5.30 -2.43 -10.23
C GLY A 55 4.59 -2.18 -8.89
N THR A 56 3.86 -3.19 -8.41
CA THR A 56 3.17 -3.14 -7.11
C THR A 56 4.15 -2.91 -5.96
N ASN A 57 5.26 -3.66 -5.95
CA ASN A 57 6.28 -3.57 -4.91
C ASN A 57 6.95 -2.19 -4.88
N ILE A 58 7.31 -1.64 -6.05
CA ILE A 58 7.92 -0.32 -6.18
C ILE A 58 6.98 0.76 -5.63
N HIS A 59 5.70 0.73 -6.00
CA HIS A 59 4.71 1.70 -5.55
C HIS A 59 4.44 1.61 -4.05
N LEU A 60 4.34 0.40 -3.45
CA LEU A 60 4.18 0.23 -2.00
C LEU A 60 5.35 0.82 -1.22
N LYS A 61 6.58 0.54 -1.66
CA LYS A 61 7.79 1.08 -1.02
C LYS A 61 7.88 2.60 -1.15
N ALA A 62 7.50 3.14 -2.31
CA ALA A 62 7.43 4.58 -2.51
C ALA A 62 6.38 5.23 -1.60
N ALA A 63 5.18 4.63 -1.49
CA ALA A 63 4.14 5.11 -0.60
C ALA A 63 4.58 5.17 0.86
N LEU A 64 5.22 4.10 1.35
CA LEU A 64 5.78 4.05 2.70
C LEU A 64 6.87 5.11 2.89
N SER A 65 7.80 5.26 1.94
CA SER A 65 8.88 6.24 1.99
C SER A 65 8.35 7.68 2.06
N PHE A 66 7.32 8.03 1.25
CA PHE A 66 6.70 9.36 1.31
C PHE A 66 5.96 9.61 2.64
N LEU A 67 5.34 8.59 3.20
CA LEU A 67 4.65 8.69 4.50
C LEU A 67 5.64 8.95 5.64
N THR A 68 6.80 8.29 5.60
CA THR A 68 7.74 8.21 6.74
C THR A 68 8.93 9.16 6.65
N ASP A 69 9.01 9.99 5.62
CA ASP A 69 10.07 11.01 5.51
C ASP A 69 9.95 12.02 6.65
N ARG A 70 10.92 12.00 7.56
CA ARG A 70 10.93 12.85 8.76
C ARG A 70 11.19 14.32 8.47
N ASN A 71 11.84 14.62 7.36
CA ASN A 71 12.22 15.98 7.01
C ASN A 71 11.16 16.67 6.18
N LYS A 72 10.56 15.92 5.25
CA LYS A 72 9.56 16.43 4.31
C LYS A 72 8.58 15.32 3.91
N PRO A 73 7.67 14.94 4.81
CA PRO A 73 6.65 13.95 4.47
C PRO A 73 5.78 14.45 3.32
N ASP A 74 5.47 13.54 2.40
CA ASP A 74 4.60 13.85 1.25
C ASP A 74 3.38 12.92 1.25
N TYR A 75 2.42 13.28 2.07
CA TYR A 75 1.20 12.49 2.28
C TYR A 75 0.37 12.33 1.00
N ARG A 76 0.36 13.36 0.16
CA ARG A 76 -0.32 13.31 -1.13
C ARG A 76 0.29 12.27 -2.05
N ASN A 77 1.59 12.26 -2.20
CA ASN A 77 2.27 11.27 -3.02
C ASN A 77 2.21 9.88 -2.37
N SER A 78 2.23 9.75 -1.05
CA SER A 78 1.99 8.48 -0.36
C SER A 78 0.64 7.85 -0.74
N VAL A 79 -0.44 8.64 -0.70
CA VAL A 79 -1.78 8.18 -1.13
C VAL A 79 -1.78 7.78 -2.60
N LYS A 80 -1.21 8.61 -3.47
CA LYS A 80 -1.13 8.33 -4.91
C LYS A 80 -0.39 7.02 -5.18
N GLU A 81 0.75 6.81 -4.55
CA GLU A 81 1.55 5.59 -4.73
C GLU A 81 0.83 4.35 -4.16
N SER A 82 0.10 4.49 -3.05
CA SER A 82 -0.72 3.40 -2.49
C SER A 82 -1.76 2.89 -3.49
N ILE A 83 -2.48 3.80 -4.14
CA ILE A 83 -3.45 3.44 -5.20
C ILE A 83 -2.75 2.90 -6.44
N SER A 84 -1.62 3.48 -6.84
CA SER A 84 -0.85 3.01 -7.99
C SER A 84 -0.34 1.57 -7.80
N ALA A 85 -0.05 1.17 -6.55
CA ALA A 85 0.28 -0.22 -6.23
C ALA A 85 -0.87 -1.18 -6.53
N VAL A 86 -2.10 -0.81 -6.16
CA VAL A 86 -3.31 -1.60 -6.47
C VAL A 86 -3.56 -1.65 -7.98
N GLU A 87 -3.43 -0.51 -8.67
CA GLU A 87 -3.58 -0.46 -10.13
C GLU A 87 -2.58 -1.39 -10.82
N ALA A 88 -1.30 -1.32 -10.44
CA ALA A 88 -0.24 -2.14 -11.03
C ALA A 88 -0.49 -3.64 -10.84
N LEU A 89 -0.97 -4.06 -9.66
CA LEU A 89 -1.37 -5.44 -9.41
C LEU A 89 -2.52 -5.86 -10.31
N CYS A 90 -3.60 -5.08 -10.33
CA CYS A 90 -4.81 -5.39 -11.09
C CYS A 90 -4.54 -5.44 -12.60
N VAL A 91 -3.75 -4.52 -13.13
CA VAL A 91 -3.34 -4.50 -14.56
C VAL A 91 -2.53 -5.75 -14.88
N THR A 92 -1.54 -6.10 -14.04
CA THR A 92 -0.72 -7.30 -14.25
C THR A 92 -1.58 -8.56 -14.27
N LEU A 93 -2.55 -8.69 -13.37
CA LEU A 93 -3.42 -9.84 -13.26
C LEU A 93 -4.47 -9.91 -14.39
N SER A 94 -4.90 -8.77 -14.91
CA SER A 94 -5.83 -8.73 -16.05
C SER A 94 -5.19 -9.18 -17.38
N GLY A 95 -3.85 -9.13 -17.47
CA GLY A 95 -3.09 -9.42 -18.67
C GLY A 95 -3.21 -8.34 -19.76
N ASP A 96 -3.90 -7.22 -19.50
CA ASP A 96 -4.04 -6.09 -20.42
C ASP A 96 -3.34 -4.85 -19.84
N PRO A 97 -2.16 -4.47 -20.36
CA PRO A 97 -1.38 -3.33 -19.85
C PRO A 97 -2.04 -1.96 -20.07
N LYS A 98 -3.12 -1.90 -20.86
CA LYS A 98 -3.89 -0.68 -21.12
C LYS A 98 -5.21 -0.64 -20.37
N ALA A 99 -5.53 -1.69 -19.61
CA ALA A 99 -6.77 -1.74 -18.86
C ALA A 99 -6.81 -0.66 -17.77
N THR A 100 -7.96 -0.02 -17.62
CA THR A 100 -8.24 0.82 -16.44
C THR A 100 -8.40 -0.07 -15.21
N LEU A 101 -8.26 0.50 -14.01
CA LEU A 101 -8.51 -0.25 -12.76
C LEU A 101 -9.89 -0.95 -12.78
N GLY A 102 -10.94 -0.25 -13.21
CA GLY A 102 -12.28 -0.82 -13.31
C GLY A 102 -12.36 -2.01 -14.26
N ALA A 103 -11.71 -1.92 -15.43
CA ALA A 103 -11.64 -3.03 -16.38
C ALA A 103 -10.85 -4.22 -15.82
N SER A 104 -9.72 -3.96 -15.17
CA SER A 104 -8.89 -4.99 -14.53
C SER A 104 -9.63 -5.69 -13.41
N LEU A 105 -10.35 -4.95 -12.56
CA LEU A 105 -11.20 -5.51 -11.50
C LEU A 105 -12.35 -6.36 -12.05
N ASN A 106 -12.94 -5.99 -13.20
CA ASN A 106 -13.94 -6.82 -13.88
C ASN A 106 -13.35 -8.16 -14.34
N SER A 107 -12.11 -8.16 -14.81
CA SER A 107 -11.40 -9.38 -15.21
C SER A 107 -11.13 -10.28 -14.01
N ILE A 108 -10.62 -9.71 -12.92
CA ILE A 108 -10.32 -10.43 -11.66
C ILE A 108 -11.62 -10.99 -11.05
N GLU A 109 -12.72 -10.23 -11.06
CA GLU A 109 -14.03 -10.68 -10.58
C GLU A 109 -14.48 -11.97 -11.28
N LYS A 110 -14.28 -12.04 -12.57
CA LYS A 110 -14.65 -13.21 -13.37
C LYS A 110 -13.75 -14.42 -13.16
N SER A 111 -12.44 -14.19 -13.03
CA SER A 111 -11.44 -15.26 -12.94
C SER A 111 -11.19 -15.77 -11.52
N HIS A 112 -11.36 -14.92 -10.50
CA HIS A 112 -11.02 -15.24 -9.11
C HIS A 112 -12.15 -15.01 -8.11
N SER A 113 -13.41 -14.97 -8.58
CA SER A 113 -14.61 -14.85 -7.72
C SER A 113 -14.55 -13.68 -6.71
N LEU A 114 -14.06 -12.51 -7.16
CA LEU A 114 -14.06 -11.30 -6.35
C LEU A 114 -15.52 -10.84 -6.13
N HIS A 115 -15.92 -10.66 -4.88
CA HIS A 115 -17.28 -10.23 -4.56
C HIS A 115 -17.56 -8.82 -5.11
N PRO A 116 -18.71 -8.57 -5.77
CA PRO A 116 -19.01 -7.25 -6.38
C PRO A 116 -18.90 -6.05 -5.43
N ALA A 117 -19.19 -6.26 -4.13
CA ALA A 117 -19.06 -5.21 -3.13
C ALA A 117 -17.62 -4.79 -2.89
N PHE A 118 -16.64 -5.71 -2.94
CA PHE A 118 -15.22 -5.37 -2.86
C PHE A 118 -14.78 -4.54 -4.05
N LYS A 119 -15.19 -4.92 -5.25
CA LYS A 119 -14.93 -4.13 -6.45
C LYS A 119 -15.49 -2.72 -6.33
N LYS A 120 -16.73 -2.57 -5.85
CA LYS A 120 -17.35 -1.25 -5.65
C LYS A 120 -16.57 -0.41 -4.62
N ALA A 121 -16.16 -1.00 -3.50
CA ALA A 121 -15.38 -0.32 -2.47
C ALA A 121 -14.06 0.22 -3.02
N LEU A 122 -13.34 -0.59 -3.80
CA LEU A 122 -12.10 -0.17 -4.45
C LEU A 122 -12.29 0.90 -5.50
N THR A 123 -13.33 0.77 -6.32
CA THR A 123 -13.67 1.80 -7.31
C THR A 123 -13.99 3.12 -6.62
N SER A 124 -14.63 3.08 -5.44
CA SER A 124 -14.90 4.29 -4.65
C SER A 124 -13.64 4.89 -4.04
N LEU A 125 -12.74 4.06 -3.50
CA LEU A 125 -11.42 4.52 -3.03
C LEU A 125 -10.59 5.15 -4.16
N TYR A 126 -10.62 4.54 -5.33
CA TYR A 126 -9.97 5.08 -6.52
C TYR A 126 -10.59 6.41 -6.95
N GLY A 127 -11.93 6.53 -6.92
CA GLY A 127 -12.66 7.78 -7.22
C GLY A 127 -12.18 8.91 -6.31
N TYR A 128 -12.04 8.67 -5.01
CA TYR A 128 -11.53 9.65 -4.05
C TYR A 128 -10.15 10.22 -4.45
N THR A 129 -9.31 9.43 -5.11
CA THR A 129 -7.98 9.89 -5.57
C THR A 129 -7.98 10.48 -6.97
N SER A 130 -9.06 10.30 -7.75
CA SER A 130 -9.10 10.60 -9.19
C SER A 130 -10.05 11.72 -9.59
N ASP A 131 -10.97 12.12 -8.69
CA ASP A 131 -11.95 13.17 -8.98
C ASP A 131 -11.28 14.54 -9.15
N SER A 132 -12.00 15.46 -9.84
CA SER A 132 -11.53 16.81 -10.18
C SER A 132 -11.12 17.64 -8.96
N ASP A 133 -11.73 17.38 -7.82
CA ASP A 133 -11.35 17.92 -6.50
C ASP A 133 -10.43 16.96 -5.73
N GLY A 134 -10.07 15.82 -6.34
CA GLY A 134 -9.29 14.77 -5.75
C GLY A 134 -7.78 15.04 -5.79
N ILE A 135 -7.07 14.15 -5.14
CA ILE A 135 -5.63 14.22 -4.87
C ILE A 135 -4.77 14.45 -6.13
N ARG A 136 -5.20 13.97 -7.30
CA ARG A 136 -4.45 14.10 -8.56
C ARG A 136 -4.54 15.48 -9.20
N HIS A 137 -5.59 16.24 -8.96
CA HIS A 137 -5.89 17.47 -9.69
C HIS A 137 -5.81 18.78 -8.89
N ALA A 138 -5.71 18.71 -7.57
CA ALA A 138 -5.55 19.90 -6.71
C ALA A 138 -4.15 20.53 -6.88
N LEU A 139 -3.93 21.21 -8.01
CA LEU A 139 -2.67 21.91 -8.32
C LEU A 139 -2.58 23.33 -7.78
N LEU A 140 -3.67 23.88 -7.22
CA LEU A 140 -3.77 25.30 -6.88
C LEU A 140 -3.91 25.59 -5.38
N ASP A 141 -4.24 24.59 -4.54
CA ASP A 141 -4.35 24.76 -3.10
C ASP A 141 -3.42 23.78 -2.34
N GLU A 142 -2.99 24.18 -1.14
CA GLU A 142 -2.24 23.28 -0.25
C GLU A 142 -3.03 21.99 0.00
N SER A 143 -2.34 20.87 -0.13
CA SER A 143 -2.97 19.55 0.07
C SER A 143 -3.52 19.46 1.50
N THR A 144 -4.83 19.24 1.63
CA THR A 144 -5.50 19.02 2.92
C THR A 144 -5.30 17.60 3.46
N ILE A 145 -4.51 16.78 2.77
CA ILE A 145 -4.28 15.37 3.14
C ILE A 145 -3.37 15.31 4.36
N SER A 146 -3.88 14.69 5.41
CA SER A 146 -3.17 14.48 6.66
C SER A 146 -2.36 13.18 6.65
N TYR A 147 -1.50 13.04 7.65
CA TYR A 147 -0.84 11.75 7.98
C TYR A 147 -1.85 10.60 8.11
N SER A 148 -2.96 10.84 8.81
CA SER A 148 -3.99 9.82 9.05
C SER A 148 -4.63 9.34 7.75
N ASP A 149 -4.88 10.25 6.78
CA ASP A 149 -5.41 9.89 5.46
C ASP A 149 -4.42 9.02 4.69
N ALA A 150 -3.14 9.43 4.68
CA ALA A 150 -2.09 8.71 3.98
C ALA A 150 -1.82 7.32 4.60
N LYS A 151 -1.77 7.24 5.93
CA LYS A 151 -1.64 5.96 6.65
C LYS A 151 -2.81 5.03 6.35
N TYR A 152 -4.05 5.53 6.46
CA TYR A 152 -5.25 4.76 6.15
C TYR A 152 -5.20 4.21 4.71
N MET A 153 -4.81 5.02 3.74
CA MET A 153 -4.73 4.58 2.34
C MET A 153 -3.65 3.52 2.13
N LEU A 154 -2.47 3.69 2.72
CA LEU A 154 -1.41 2.69 2.63
C LEU A 154 -1.83 1.35 3.23
N VAL A 155 -2.39 1.35 4.44
CA VAL A 155 -2.86 0.13 5.12
C VAL A 155 -3.99 -0.54 4.35
N SER A 156 -4.99 0.22 3.91
CA SER A 156 -6.14 -0.30 3.15
C SER A 156 -5.72 -0.90 1.81
N CYS A 157 -4.83 -0.24 1.06
CA CYS A 157 -4.29 -0.75 -0.19
C CYS A 157 -3.43 -2.00 0.04
N SER A 158 -2.63 -2.04 1.10
CA SER A 158 -1.85 -3.21 1.49
C SER A 158 -2.73 -4.41 1.81
N ALA A 159 -3.77 -4.21 2.64
CA ALA A 159 -4.73 -5.26 2.97
C ALA A 159 -5.45 -5.80 1.73
N PHE A 160 -5.81 -4.92 0.78
CA PHE A 160 -6.42 -5.36 -0.48
C PHE A 160 -5.44 -6.15 -1.35
N ILE A 161 -4.19 -5.71 -1.48
CA ILE A 161 -3.15 -6.43 -2.22
C ILE A 161 -2.95 -7.83 -1.63
N ASN A 162 -2.86 -7.94 -0.30
CA ASN A 162 -2.75 -9.22 0.41
C ASN A 162 -3.95 -10.12 0.10
N TYR A 163 -5.16 -9.58 0.15
CA TYR A 163 -6.39 -10.33 -0.16
C TYR A 163 -6.37 -10.87 -1.59
N VAL A 164 -6.05 -10.04 -2.57
CA VAL A 164 -6.04 -10.46 -3.99
C VAL A 164 -4.95 -11.50 -4.24
N ILE A 165 -3.74 -11.30 -3.71
CA ILE A 165 -2.65 -12.28 -3.87
C ILE A 165 -3.00 -13.61 -3.19
N GLY A 166 -3.63 -13.56 -2.02
CA GLY A 166 -4.15 -14.75 -1.34
C GLY A 166 -5.16 -15.50 -2.21
N LYS A 167 -6.15 -14.81 -2.75
CA LYS A 167 -7.17 -15.40 -3.65
C LYS A 167 -6.60 -16.09 -4.89
N ILE A 168 -5.56 -15.52 -5.47
CA ILE A 168 -4.89 -16.11 -6.63
C ILE A 168 -4.13 -17.38 -6.23
N SER A 169 -3.61 -17.42 -5.01
CA SER A 169 -2.82 -18.55 -4.52
C SER A 169 -3.69 -19.74 -4.07
N GLU A 170 -4.99 -19.53 -3.87
CA GLU A 170 -5.97 -20.57 -3.52
C GLU A 170 -6.46 -21.38 -4.75
N ASN A 171 -6.19 -20.90 -5.98
CA ASN A 171 -6.55 -21.53 -7.25
C ASN A 171 -5.33 -22.15 -7.95
#